data_35c2aebf377dede5724b6b6a5d83ba0d
#
_entry.id   35c2aebf377dede5724b6b6a5d83ba0d
#
_cell.length_a   1.000
_cell.length_b   1.000
_cell.length_c   1.000
_cell.angle_alpha   90.00
_cell.angle_beta   90.00
_cell.angle_gamma   90.00
#
_symmetry.space_group_name_H-M   'P 1'
#
loop_
_entity.id
_entity.type
_entity.pdbx_description
1 polymer ?
#
loop_
_entity_poly.entity_id
_entity_poly.type
_entity_poly.pdbx_seq_one_letter_code
_entity_poly.pdbx_strand_id
1 'polypeptide(L)'
;MIENQNYIKKDFTTTKLAQQYDCCTFTDCNFENAKIGNTTFMECKFVNCNLSNTQLNVTSFKDVNFNTCKLMGVNFNDCNTFLLQFNFNNCDLTLASFYQLTIKNTSFISCNLTEVDFYH
;
A
#
# COMPACT_ATOMS: atom_id res chain seq x y z
N MET A 1 1.04 -3.87 -18.83
CA MET A 1 0.73 -2.71 -17.98
C MET A 1 -0.76 -2.43 -18.04
N ILE A 2 -1.37 -2.22 -16.87
CA ILE A 2 -2.79 -1.90 -16.73
C ILE A 2 -2.93 -0.41 -16.49
N GLU A 3 -3.81 0.26 -17.23
CA GLU A 3 -4.00 1.71 -17.12
C GLU A 3 -5.46 2.08 -16.88
N ASN A 4 -5.69 3.09 -16.03
CA ASN A 4 -6.96 3.79 -15.85
C ASN A 4 -8.14 2.85 -15.52
N GLN A 5 -7.90 1.81 -14.72
CA GLN A 5 -8.94 0.87 -14.33
C GLN A 5 -9.46 1.18 -12.92
N ASN A 6 -10.74 0.90 -12.72
CA ASN A 6 -11.37 0.96 -11.41
C ASN A 6 -11.80 -0.46 -11.02
N TYR A 7 -11.21 -0.97 -9.94
CA TYR A 7 -11.57 -2.27 -9.39
C TYR A 7 -12.43 -2.05 -8.15
N ILE A 8 -13.62 -2.65 -8.11
CA ILE A 8 -14.54 -2.48 -7.00
C ILE A 8 -14.89 -3.86 -6.43
N LYS A 9 -14.72 -4.03 -5.12
CA LYS A 9 -15.07 -5.25 -4.38
C LYS A 9 -14.40 -6.50 -4.95
N LYS A 10 -13.19 -6.36 -5.47
CA LYS A 10 -12.45 -7.49 -6.01
C LYS A 10 -11.59 -8.13 -4.95
N ASP A 11 -11.51 -9.45 -4.96
CA ASP A 11 -10.63 -10.22 -4.11
C ASP A 11 -9.31 -10.46 -4.84
N PHE A 12 -8.22 -9.89 -4.28
CA PHE A 12 -6.87 -10.05 -4.82
C PHE A 12 -6.03 -11.00 -3.96
N THR A 13 -6.64 -11.71 -3.00
CA THR A 13 -5.87 -12.53 -2.07
C THR A 13 -5.21 -13.72 -2.75
N THR A 14 -5.78 -14.22 -3.83
CA THR A 14 -5.25 -15.36 -4.59
C THR A 14 -5.01 -15.05 -6.06
N THR A 15 -5.29 -13.83 -6.49
CA THR A 15 -5.14 -13.42 -7.89
C THR A 15 -3.72 -12.94 -8.13
N LYS A 16 -3.08 -13.47 -9.17
CA LYS A 16 -1.78 -12.95 -9.60
C LYS A 16 -1.98 -11.55 -10.20
N LEU A 17 -1.26 -10.56 -9.68
CA LEU A 17 -1.35 -9.21 -10.18
C LEU A 17 -0.55 -9.03 -11.46
N ALA A 18 -0.92 -8.02 -12.26
CA ALA A 18 -0.09 -7.54 -13.35
C ALA A 18 1.21 -6.95 -12.77
N GLN A 19 2.21 -6.77 -13.60
CA GLN A 19 3.49 -6.22 -13.15
C GLN A 19 3.40 -4.72 -12.83
N GLN A 20 2.47 -4.01 -13.46
CA GLN A 20 2.34 -2.57 -13.28
C GLN A 20 0.90 -2.10 -13.47
N TYR A 21 0.48 -1.20 -12.57
CA TYR A 21 -0.81 -0.52 -12.60
C TYR A 21 -0.57 0.98 -12.59
N ASP A 22 -1.07 1.70 -13.61
CA ASP A 22 -0.95 3.14 -13.73
C ASP A 22 -2.34 3.80 -13.63
N CYS A 23 -2.46 4.81 -12.78
CA CYS A 23 -3.69 5.58 -12.63
C CYS A 23 -4.92 4.70 -12.35
N CYS A 24 -4.74 3.64 -11.58
CA CYS A 24 -5.82 2.73 -11.21
C CYS A 24 -6.33 3.05 -9.81
N THR A 25 -7.62 2.78 -9.59
CA THR A 25 -8.24 2.91 -8.27
C THR A 25 -8.78 1.55 -7.83
N PHE A 26 -8.48 1.18 -6.60
CA PHE A 26 -8.94 -0.05 -5.97
C PHE A 26 -9.88 0.35 -4.82
N THR A 27 -11.16 0.04 -4.93
CA THR A 27 -12.17 0.40 -3.92
C THR A 27 -12.81 -0.84 -3.33
N ASP A 28 -12.87 -0.93 -2.01
CA ASP A 28 -13.47 -2.06 -1.29
C ASP A 28 -12.85 -3.40 -1.69
N CYS A 29 -11.57 -3.41 -2.06
CA CYS A 29 -10.88 -4.62 -2.48
C CYS A 29 -10.19 -5.30 -1.31
N ASN A 30 -10.03 -6.62 -1.41
CA ASN A 30 -9.37 -7.41 -0.38
C ASN A 30 -7.99 -7.86 -0.85
N PHE A 31 -6.95 -7.42 -0.11
CA PHE A 31 -5.54 -7.80 -0.30
C PHE A 31 -4.98 -8.45 0.96
N GLU A 32 -5.82 -8.87 1.89
CA GLU A 32 -5.34 -9.42 3.18
C GLU A 32 -4.41 -10.60 2.94
N ASN A 33 -3.21 -10.55 3.52
CA ASN A 33 -2.16 -11.55 3.36
C ASN A 33 -1.73 -11.79 1.90
N ALA A 34 -2.13 -10.93 0.98
CA ALA A 34 -1.79 -11.09 -0.43
C ALA A 34 -0.29 -10.90 -0.67
N LYS A 35 0.22 -11.55 -1.71
CA LYS A 35 1.60 -11.38 -2.15
C LYS A 35 1.60 -10.48 -3.37
N ILE A 36 2.00 -9.23 -3.18
CA ILE A 36 2.03 -8.26 -4.27
C ILE A 36 3.46 -7.81 -4.61
N GLY A 37 4.43 -8.67 -4.32
CA GLY A 37 5.82 -8.39 -4.59
C GLY A 37 6.09 -8.17 -6.08
N ASN A 38 7.11 -7.37 -6.37
CA ASN A 38 7.53 -7.02 -7.74
C ASN A 38 6.44 -6.33 -8.57
N THR A 39 5.38 -5.85 -7.93
CA THR A 39 4.32 -5.08 -8.59
C THR A 39 4.62 -3.60 -8.45
N THR A 40 4.43 -2.82 -9.51
CA THR A 40 4.55 -1.37 -9.47
C THR A 40 3.17 -0.73 -9.52
N PHE A 41 2.91 0.15 -8.55
CA PHE A 41 1.71 1.00 -8.54
C PHE A 41 2.16 2.43 -8.75
N MET A 42 1.71 3.05 -9.85
CA MET A 42 2.03 4.44 -10.18
C MET A 42 0.74 5.26 -10.25
N GLU A 43 0.69 6.35 -9.49
CA GLU A 43 -0.47 7.24 -9.45
C GLU A 43 -1.77 6.49 -9.16
N CYS A 44 -1.70 5.53 -8.24
CA CYS A 44 -2.84 4.69 -7.87
C CYS A 44 -3.43 5.12 -6.54
N LYS A 45 -4.69 4.75 -6.33
CA LYS A 45 -5.41 4.97 -5.07
C LYS A 45 -6.00 3.67 -4.56
N PHE A 46 -5.88 3.46 -3.27
CA PHE A 46 -6.54 2.37 -2.56
C PHE A 46 -7.56 3.00 -1.61
N VAL A 47 -8.83 2.71 -1.78
CA VAL A 47 -9.92 3.30 -1.01
C VAL A 47 -10.69 2.20 -0.29
N ASN A 48 -10.75 2.28 1.03
CA ASN A 48 -11.48 1.31 1.86
C ASN A 48 -11.09 -0.14 1.55
N CYS A 49 -9.79 -0.39 1.36
CA CYS A 49 -9.26 -1.72 1.09
C CYS A 49 -8.68 -2.35 2.35
N ASN A 50 -8.73 -3.67 2.43
CA ASN A 50 -8.06 -4.43 3.47
C ASN A 50 -6.71 -4.92 2.93
N LEU A 51 -5.62 -4.32 3.40
CA LEU A 51 -4.26 -4.70 3.05
C LEU A 51 -3.50 -5.24 4.26
N SER A 52 -4.19 -5.69 5.29
CA SER A 52 -3.53 -6.20 6.49
C SER A 52 -2.59 -7.35 6.14
N ASN A 53 -1.36 -7.28 6.65
CA ASN A 53 -0.33 -8.29 6.47
C ASN A 53 0.00 -8.60 4.99
N THR A 54 -0.29 -7.67 4.09
CA THR A 54 0.09 -7.80 2.67
C THR A 54 1.61 -7.84 2.56
N GLN A 55 2.14 -8.74 1.75
CA GLN A 55 3.58 -8.92 1.56
C GLN A 55 4.06 -8.06 0.38
N LEU A 56 5.07 -7.21 0.64
CA LEU A 56 5.49 -6.15 -0.27
C LEU A 56 6.88 -6.36 -0.89
N ASN A 57 7.38 -7.58 -0.98
CA ASN A 57 8.75 -7.80 -1.43
C ASN A 57 9.04 -7.11 -2.76
N VAL A 58 9.81 -6.01 -2.71
CA VAL A 58 10.18 -5.21 -3.88
C VAL A 58 8.98 -4.59 -4.60
N THR A 59 7.86 -4.39 -3.91
CA THR A 59 6.72 -3.63 -4.45
C THR A 59 7.10 -2.17 -4.55
N SER A 60 6.78 -1.53 -5.69
CA SER A 60 7.06 -0.11 -5.90
C SER A 60 5.79 0.71 -5.75
N PHE A 61 5.86 1.76 -4.93
CA PHE A 61 4.78 2.73 -4.77
C PHE A 61 5.27 4.08 -5.26
N LYS A 62 4.76 4.52 -6.40
CA LYS A 62 5.14 5.79 -7.02
C LYS A 62 3.91 6.67 -7.10
N ASP A 63 3.80 7.64 -6.18
CA ASP A 63 2.66 8.53 -6.06
C ASP A 63 1.35 7.75 -5.80
N VAL A 64 1.31 7.06 -4.65
CA VAL A 64 0.17 6.22 -4.25
C VAL A 64 -0.48 6.80 -3.01
N ASN A 65 -1.81 6.84 -2.99
CA ASN A 65 -2.59 7.28 -1.84
C ASN A 65 -3.42 6.14 -1.29
N PHE A 66 -3.36 5.98 0.04
CA PHE A 66 -4.18 5.03 0.77
C PHE A 66 -5.20 5.81 1.59
N ASN A 67 -6.49 5.62 1.30
CA ASN A 67 -7.58 6.30 1.97
C ASN A 67 -8.50 5.29 2.66
N THR A 68 -8.66 5.40 3.97
CA THR A 68 -9.57 4.55 4.76
C THR A 68 -9.22 3.07 4.60
N CYS A 69 -7.93 2.75 4.60
CA CYS A 69 -7.46 1.38 4.42
C CYS A 69 -7.01 0.75 5.74
N LYS A 70 -7.10 -0.57 5.81
CA LYS A 70 -6.49 -1.36 6.88
C LYS A 70 -5.13 -1.83 6.39
N LEU A 71 -4.08 -1.44 7.11
CA LEU A 71 -2.70 -1.76 6.76
C LEU A 71 -1.97 -2.32 7.97
N MET A 72 -2.69 -3.04 8.82
CA MET A 72 -2.12 -3.59 10.06
C MET A 72 -1.02 -4.58 9.75
N GLY A 73 0.12 -4.44 10.43
CA GLY A 73 1.23 -5.39 10.34
C GLY A 73 1.98 -5.38 9.02
N VAL A 74 1.74 -4.41 8.14
CA VAL A 74 2.43 -4.34 6.85
C VAL A 74 3.87 -3.88 7.05
N ASN A 75 4.82 -4.60 6.48
CA ASN A 75 6.24 -4.24 6.51
C ASN A 75 6.57 -3.43 5.27
N PHE A 76 6.41 -2.10 5.36
CA PHE A 76 6.74 -1.21 4.24
C PHE A 76 8.24 -1.16 3.96
N ASN A 77 9.07 -1.54 4.94
CA ASN A 77 10.52 -1.61 4.74
C ASN A 77 10.93 -2.66 3.69
N ASP A 78 10.05 -3.58 3.30
CA ASP A 78 10.33 -4.55 2.25
C ASP A 78 10.09 -4.00 0.84
N CYS A 79 9.46 -2.84 0.72
CA CYS A 79 9.15 -2.26 -0.59
C CYS A 79 10.39 -1.72 -1.30
N ASN A 80 10.26 -1.48 -2.60
CA ASN A 80 11.31 -0.84 -3.39
C ASN A 80 11.35 0.65 -3.01
N THR A 81 12.54 1.13 -2.62
CA THR A 81 12.70 2.52 -2.17
C THR A 81 12.93 3.50 -3.30
N PHE A 82 13.13 3.03 -4.52
CA PHE A 82 13.37 3.91 -5.67
C PHE A 82 12.11 4.70 -6.01
N LEU A 83 12.19 6.02 -5.95
CA LEU A 83 11.08 6.94 -6.20
C LEU A 83 9.84 6.66 -5.32
N LEU A 84 10.08 6.15 -4.11
CA LEU A 84 9.01 5.85 -3.17
C LEU A 84 8.26 7.13 -2.78
N GLN A 85 6.95 7.13 -3.02
CA GLN A 85 6.07 8.24 -2.66
C GLN A 85 4.68 7.69 -2.35
N PHE A 86 4.25 7.83 -1.11
CA PHE A 86 2.91 7.41 -0.71
C PHE A 86 2.39 8.29 0.44
N ASN A 87 1.08 8.33 0.60
CA ASN A 87 0.42 9.08 1.66
C ASN A 87 -0.73 8.26 2.23
N PHE A 88 -1.06 8.52 3.50
CA PHE A 88 -2.06 7.76 4.24
C PHE A 88 -3.08 8.70 4.88
N ASN A 89 -4.36 8.51 4.58
CA ASN A 89 -5.48 9.26 5.15
C ASN A 89 -6.48 8.30 5.78
N ASN A 90 -6.81 8.48 7.04
CA ASN A 90 -7.78 7.65 7.77
C ASN A 90 -7.45 6.16 7.71
N CYS A 91 -6.19 5.81 7.82
CA CYS A 91 -5.73 4.42 7.74
C CYS A 91 -5.42 3.86 9.12
N ASP A 92 -5.62 2.55 9.27
CA ASP A 92 -5.17 1.81 10.44
C ASP A 92 -3.83 1.15 10.10
N LEU A 93 -2.75 1.68 10.66
CA LEU A 93 -1.39 1.22 10.44
C LEU A 93 -0.82 0.51 11.67
N THR A 94 -1.69 0.08 12.59
CA THR A 94 -1.24 -0.61 13.81
C THR A 94 -0.23 -1.69 13.48
N LEU A 95 0.92 -1.70 14.18
CA LEU A 95 2.00 -2.67 14.02
C LEU A 95 2.67 -2.67 12.63
N ALA A 96 2.41 -1.68 11.80
CA ALA A 96 3.14 -1.55 10.54
C ALA A 96 4.59 -1.13 10.80
N SER A 97 5.48 -1.37 9.84
CA SER A 97 6.88 -0.98 9.96
C SER A 97 7.33 -0.15 8.77
N PHE A 98 7.99 0.95 9.09
CA PHE A 98 8.71 1.81 8.14
C PHE A 98 10.20 1.81 8.49
N TYR A 99 10.69 0.72 9.05
CA TYR A 99 12.05 0.58 9.55
C TYR A 99 13.07 0.95 8.46
N GLN A 100 13.95 1.89 8.79
CA GLN A 100 15.00 2.40 7.91
C GLN A 100 14.52 2.99 6.58
N LEU A 101 13.24 3.38 6.48
CA LEU A 101 12.74 4.08 5.30
C LEU A 101 12.86 5.58 5.45
N THR A 102 13.19 6.26 4.36
CA THR A 102 13.13 7.72 4.29
C THR A 102 11.73 8.11 3.85
N ILE A 103 10.94 8.69 4.77
CA ILE A 103 9.53 9.03 4.55
C ILE A 103 9.23 10.51 4.82
N LYS A 104 10.23 11.39 4.66
CA LYS A 104 10.07 12.81 5.03
C LYS A 104 8.97 13.55 4.25
N ASN A 105 8.60 13.06 3.07
CA ASN A 105 7.55 13.67 2.25
C ASN A 105 6.23 12.88 2.33
N THR A 106 6.12 11.96 3.27
CA THR A 106 4.92 11.17 3.49
C THR A 106 4.05 11.84 4.55
N SER A 107 2.75 11.96 4.30
CA SER A 107 1.80 12.47 5.28
C SER A 107 0.96 11.33 5.87
N PHE A 108 0.68 11.44 7.16
CA PHE A 108 -0.19 10.53 7.90
C PHE A 108 -1.29 11.38 8.52
N ILE A 109 -2.46 11.41 7.90
CA ILE A 109 -3.58 12.25 8.35
C ILE A 109 -4.68 11.37 8.94
N SER A 110 -5.04 11.62 10.20
CA SER A 110 -6.09 10.87 10.91
C SER A 110 -5.85 9.36 10.90
N CYS A 111 -4.59 8.95 11.09
CA CYS A 111 -4.21 7.54 11.07
C CYS A 111 -4.01 6.99 12.48
N ASN A 112 -4.27 5.69 12.64
CA ASN A 112 -3.88 4.97 13.85
C ASN A 112 -2.46 4.44 13.65
N LEU A 113 -1.52 4.97 14.43
CA LEU A 113 -0.10 4.64 14.34
C LEU A 113 0.37 3.84 15.57
N THR A 114 -0.53 3.13 16.22
CA THR A 114 -0.21 2.34 17.42
C THR A 114 0.86 1.32 17.11
N GLU A 115 1.95 1.36 17.89
CA GLU A 115 3.06 0.43 17.77
C GLU A 115 3.68 0.35 16.36
N VAL A 116 3.62 1.44 15.61
CA VAL A 116 4.31 1.54 14.32
C VAL A 116 5.81 1.71 14.57
N ASP A 117 6.62 1.00 13.79
CA ASP A 117 8.07 1.12 13.86
C ASP A 117 8.56 2.16 12.84
N PHE A 118 9.03 3.30 13.35
CA PHE A 118 9.62 4.35 12.53
C PHE A 118 11.14 4.45 12.72
N TYR A 119 11.75 3.44 13.29
CA TYR A 119 13.19 3.49 13.57
C TYR A 119 14.00 3.69 12.28
N HIS A 120 14.91 4.67 12.34
CA HIS A 120 15.72 5.02 11.16
C HIS A 120 17.22 4.86 11.42
#